data_7530b7272069102a1f3d4d186d301714
#
_entry.id   7530b7272069102a1f3d4d186d301714
#
_cell.length_a   1.000
_cell.length_b   1.000
_cell.length_c   1.000
_cell.angle_alpha   90.00
_cell.angle_beta   90.00
_cell.angle_gamma   90.00
#
_symmetry.space_group_name_H-M   'P 1'
#
loop_
_entity.id
_entity.type
_entity.pdbx_description
1 polymer ?
#
loop_
_entity_poly.entity_id
_entity_poly.type
_entity_poly.pdbx_seq_one_letter_code
_entity_poly.pdbx_strand_id
1 'polypeptide(L)'
;MRNYFKTNIPDAIIEAAKLDGASELRTLVNVVLPMSTPIIGTIGLMSGLAYWNDWTNGLYYLVKRTDLYSIQNVLTNMLNNIQFLKTATQLQGINIEMGTLPSVSIRMAIAVVAVIPVMIVYPFIQKSFVKGIVIGGVKG
;
A
#
# COMPACT_ATOMS: atom_id res chain seq x y z
N MET A 1 11.69 -3.30 -11.51
CA MET A 1 13.07 -3.28 -10.95
C MET A 1 14.16 -3.35 -12.01
N ARG A 2 14.28 -4.39 -12.84
CA ARG A 2 15.37 -4.55 -13.82
C ARG A 2 15.66 -3.30 -14.67
N ASN A 3 14.62 -2.66 -15.20
CA ASN A 3 14.78 -1.45 -16.03
C ASN A 3 15.33 -0.26 -15.23
N TYR A 4 14.91 -0.11 -13.97
CA TYR A 4 15.44 0.94 -13.09
C TYR A 4 16.95 0.79 -12.90
N PHE A 5 17.42 -0.42 -12.58
CA PHE A 5 18.85 -0.68 -12.41
C PHE A 5 19.66 -0.36 -13.67
N LYS A 6 19.18 -0.77 -14.84
CA LYS A 6 19.86 -0.50 -16.11
C LYS A 6 19.94 0.99 -16.47
N THR A 7 18.92 1.77 -16.06
CA THR A 7 18.84 3.19 -16.44
C THR A 7 19.50 4.12 -15.41
N ASN A 8 19.41 3.76 -14.12
CA ASN A 8 19.79 4.67 -13.04
C ASN A 8 21.09 4.28 -12.31
N ILE A 9 21.65 3.11 -12.57
CA ILE A 9 22.95 2.70 -12.04
C ILE A 9 23.92 2.57 -13.21
N PRO A 10 24.80 3.55 -13.44
CA PRO A 10 25.80 3.48 -14.49
C PRO A 10 26.77 2.32 -14.26
N ASP A 11 27.08 1.56 -15.30
CA ASP A 11 28.03 0.45 -15.23
C ASP A 11 29.41 0.93 -14.75
N ALA A 12 29.80 2.17 -15.10
CA ALA A 12 31.03 2.78 -14.65
C ALA A 12 31.22 2.83 -13.13
N ILE A 13 30.13 2.98 -12.35
CA ILE A 13 30.20 2.99 -10.88
C ILE A 13 30.47 1.56 -10.37
N ILE A 14 29.90 0.56 -11.00
CA ILE A 14 30.11 -0.84 -10.65
C ILE A 14 31.54 -1.27 -11.01
N GLU A 15 32.04 -0.82 -12.17
CA GLU A 15 33.41 -1.06 -12.60
C GLU A 15 34.42 -0.39 -11.68
N ALA A 16 34.20 0.86 -11.28
CA ALA A 16 35.05 1.54 -10.32
C ALA A 16 35.13 0.80 -8.98
N ALA A 17 33.99 0.36 -8.44
CA ALA A 17 33.96 -0.43 -7.21
C ALA A 17 34.76 -1.76 -7.33
N LYS A 18 34.72 -2.40 -8.51
CA LYS A 18 35.51 -3.61 -8.78
C LYS A 18 37.02 -3.30 -8.86
N LEU A 19 37.40 -2.18 -9.47
CA LEU A 19 38.80 -1.72 -9.53
C LEU A 19 39.33 -1.43 -8.14
N ASP A 20 38.50 -0.91 -7.23
CA ASP A 20 38.82 -0.70 -5.81
C ASP A 20 38.85 -2.02 -5.00
N GLY A 21 38.70 -3.17 -5.63
CA GLY A 21 38.77 -4.48 -4.98
C GLY A 21 37.53 -4.86 -4.17
N ALA A 22 36.40 -4.18 -4.38
CA ALA A 22 35.16 -4.53 -3.71
C ALA A 22 34.61 -5.86 -4.24
N SER A 23 34.24 -6.76 -3.33
CA SER A 23 33.49 -7.97 -3.70
C SER A 23 32.08 -7.62 -4.21
N GLU A 24 31.45 -8.50 -4.95
CA GLU A 24 30.10 -8.29 -5.49
C GLU A 24 29.09 -7.97 -4.38
N LEU A 25 29.17 -8.65 -3.24
CA LEU A 25 28.29 -8.39 -2.09
C LEU A 25 28.54 -6.99 -1.51
N ARG A 26 29.79 -6.57 -1.42
CA ARG A 26 30.14 -5.23 -0.92
C ARG A 26 29.67 -4.14 -1.87
N THR A 27 29.80 -4.35 -3.17
CA THR A 27 29.26 -3.46 -4.21
C THR A 27 27.73 -3.37 -4.11
N LEU A 28 27.06 -4.49 -3.93
CA LEU A 28 25.59 -4.52 -3.75
C LEU A 28 25.15 -3.69 -2.55
N VAL A 29 25.75 -3.93 -1.38
CA VAL A 29 25.32 -3.30 -0.12
C VAL A 29 25.70 -1.83 -0.04
N ASN A 30 26.91 -1.46 -0.46
CA ASN A 30 27.44 -0.12 -0.27
C ASN A 30 27.17 0.83 -1.44
N VAL A 31 26.89 0.30 -2.64
CA VAL A 31 26.67 1.11 -3.84
C VAL A 31 25.25 0.94 -4.38
N VAL A 32 24.88 -0.28 -4.76
CA VAL A 32 23.62 -0.55 -5.47
C VAL A 32 22.40 -0.30 -4.59
N LEU A 33 22.38 -0.82 -3.35
CA LEU A 33 21.24 -0.67 -2.44
C LEU A 33 20.97 0.80 -2.07
N PRO A 34 21.96 1.63 -1.68
CA PRO A 34 21.72 3.03 -1.42
C PRO A 34 21.18 3.80 -2.63
N MET A 35 21.71 3.53 -3.84
CA MET A 35 21.20 4.13 -5.08
C MET A 35 19.80 3.65 -5.46
N SER A 36 19.41 2.48 -4.97
CA SER A 36 18.11 1.85 -5.23
C SER A 36 17.02 2.26 -4.23
N THR A 37 17.33 3.05 -3.21
CA THR A 37 16.38 3.48 -2.17
C THR A 37 15.06 4.00 -2.74
N PRO A 38 15.02 4.83 -3.82
CA PRO A 38 13.75 5.33 -4.36
C PRO A 38 12.87 4.23 -4.93
N ILE A 39 13.45 3.29 -5.67
CA ILE A 39 12.65 2.19 -6.25
C ILE A 39 12.20 1.19 -5.18
N ILE A 40 13.03 0.94 -4.17
CA ILE A 40 12.66 0.10 -3.02
C ILE A 40 11.49 0.74 -2.26
N GLY A 41 11.54 2.06 -2.03
CA GLY A 41 10.44 2.80 -1.42
C GLY A 41 9.15 2.72 -2.23
N THR A 42 9.24 2.85 -3.55
CA THR A 42 8.10 2.75 -4.46
C THR A 42 7.44 1.37 -4.40
N ILE A 43 8.25 0.31 -4.52
CA ILE A 43 7.72 -1.07 -4.50
C ILE A 43 7.20 -1.42 -3.12
N GLY A 44 7.89 -0.99 -2.07
CA GLY A 44 7.44 -1.15 -0.69
C GLY A 44 6.07 -0.50 -0.46
N LEU A 45 5.87 0.73 -0.95
CA LEU A 45 4.58 1.41 -0.89
C LEU A 45 3.49 0.65 -1.66
N MET A 46 3.76 0.27 -2.92
CA MET A 46 2.78 -0.44 -3.74
C MET A 46 2.39 -1.78 -3.12
N SER A 47 3.36 -2.54 -2.62
CA SER A 47 3.11 -3.80 -1.92
C SER A 47 2.35 -3.56 -0.61
N GLY A 48 2.74 -2.57 0.18
CA GLY A 48 2.06 -2.21 1.41
C GLY A 48 0.60 -1.82 1.18
N LEU A 49 0.31 -1.02 0.15
CA LEU A 49 -1.06 -0.66 -0.23
C LEU A 49 -1.86 -1.86 -0.74
N ALA A 50 -1.23 -2.77 -1.49
CA ALA A 50 -1.88 -4.00 -1.95
C ALA A 50 -2.31 -4.87 -0.76
N TYR A 51 -1.43 -5.09 0.22
CA TYR A 51 -1.76 -5.81 1.45
C TYR A 51 -2.77 -5.07 2.33
N TRP A 52 -2.67 -3.74 2.41
CA TRP A 52 -3.63 -2.93 3.16
C TRP A 52 -5.04 -3.06 2.61
N ASN A 53 -5.19 -3.06 1.29
CA ASN A 53 -6.49 -3.17 0.62
C ASN A 53 -6.97 -4.61 0.43
N ASP A 54 -6.22 -5.60 0.90
CA ASP A 54 -6.57 -7.00 0.72
C ASP A 54 -7.65 -7.44 1.72
N TRP A 55 -8.88 -7.41 1.26
CA TRP A 55 -10.04 -8.01 1.92
C TRP A 55 -10.39 -9.40 1.36
N THR A 56 -9.90 -9.71 0.17
CA THR A 56 -10.25 -10.90 -0.60
C THR A 56 -9.69 -12.15 0.05
N ASN A 57 -8.41 -12.14 0.45
CA ASN A 57 -7.79 -13.28 1.11
C ASN A 57 -8.45 -13.60 2.45
N GLY A 58 -8.86 -12.60 3.22
CA GLY A 58 -9.62 -12.81 4.45
C GLY A 58 -10.97 -13.47 4.19
N LEU A 59 -11.66 -13.08 3.12
CA LEU A 59 -12.96 -13.66 2.74
C LEU A 59 -12.82 -15.15 2.40
N TYR A 60 -11.80 -15.55 1.64
CA TYR A 60 -11.65 -16.92 1.17
C TYR A 60 -10.98 -17.86 2.17
N TYR A 61 -9.98 -17.38 2.90
CA TYR A 61 -9.13 -18.25 3.74
C TYR A 61 -9.44 -18.17 5.24
N LEU A 62 -10.04 -17.08 5.72
CA LEU A 62 -10.28 -16.87 7.14
C LEU A 62 -11.74 -17.09 7.57
N VAL A 63 -12.49 -17.94 6.86
CA VAL A 63 -13.93 -18.16 7.08
C VAL A 63 -14.28 -18.49 8.55
N LYS A 64 -13.44 -19.23 9.26
CA LYS A 64 -13.64 -19.63 10.66
C LYS A 64 -12.89 -18.77 11.68
N ARG A 65 -11.92 -17.96 11.24
CA ARG A 65 -11.02 -17.18 12.11
C ARG A 65 -11.23 -15.69 11.87
N THR A 66 -12.39 -15.19 12.28
CA THR A 66 -12.76 -13.77 12.17
C THR A 66 -11.91 -12.86 13.04
N ASP A 67 -11.25 -13.42 14.06
CA ASP A 67 -10.26 -12.76 14.90
C ASP A 67 -9.01 -12.27 14.14
N LEU A 68 -8.73 -12.89 12.99
CA LEU A 68 -7.58 -12.54 12.13
C LEU A 68 -7.96 -11.65 10.94
N TYR A 69 -9.16 -11.13 10.89
CA TYR A 69 -9.59 -10.25 9.80
C TYR A 69 -8.76 -8.97 9.75
N SER A 70 -8.35 -8.58 8.55
CA SER A 70 -7.79 -7.27 8.31
C SER A 70 -8.84 -6.18 8.54
N ILE A 71 -8.40 -4.94 8.81
CA ILE A 71 -9.31 -3.81 8.92
C ILE A 71 -10.20 -3.70 7.67
N GLN A 72 -9.65 -3.92 6.48
CA GLN A 72 -10.42 -3.88 5.23
C GLN A 72 -11.51 -4.96 5.15
N ASN A 73 -11.25 -6.18 5.66
CA ASN A 73 -12.29 -7.21 5.77
C ASN A 73 -13.44 -6.75 6.68
N VAL A 74 -13.11 -6.20 7.84
CA VAL A 74 -14.12 -5.71 8.79
C VAL A 74 -14.95 -4.60 8.17
N LEU A 75 -14.30 -3.60 7.54
CA LEU A 75 -14.97 -2.47 6.91
C LEU A 75 -15.85 -2.93 5.74
N THR A 76 -15.36 -3.84 4.90
CA THR A 76 -16.13 -4.40 3.78
C THR A 76 -17.35 -5.18 4.28
N ASN A 77 -17.20 -6.00 5.33
CA ASN A 77 -18.32 -6.71 5.93
C ASN A 77 -19.37 -5.76 6.52
N MET A 78 -18.94 -4.68 7.19
CA MET A 78 -19.86 -3.65 7.68
C MET A 78 -20.66 -3.01 6.55
N LEU A 79 -20.00 -2.64 5.44
CA LEU A 79 -20.66 -2.06 4.27
C LEU A 79 -21.67 -3.04 3.64
N ASN A 80 -21.29 -4.31 3.49
CA ASN A 80 -22.16 -5.35 2.94
C ASN A 80 -23.38 -5.59 3.84
N ASN A 81 -23.21 -5.62 5.16
CA ASN A 81 -24.30 -5.78 6.11
C ASN A 81 -25.29 -4.61 6.03
N ILE A 82 -24.80 -3.36 5.93
CA ILE A 82 -25.67 -2.19 5.74
C ILE A 82 -26.45 -2.29 4.43
N GLN A 83 -25.80 -2.75 3.37
CA GLN A 83 -26.44 -2.92 2.06
C GLN A 83 -27.50 -4.04 2.09
N PHE A 84 -27.18 -5.15 2.72
CA PHE A 84 -28.11 -6.27 2.91
C PHE A 84 -29.36 -5.84 3.68
N LEU A 85 -29.20 -5.13 4.81
CA LEU A 85 -30.32 -4.61 5.59
C LEU A 85 -31.22 -3.68 4.77
N LYS A 86 -30.65 -2.79 3.97
CA LYS A 86 -31.42 -1.91 3.07
C LYS A 86 -32.25 -2.69 2.05
N THR A 87 -31.62 -3.69 1.41
CA THR A 87 -32.29 -4.50 0.39
C THR A 87 -33.38 -5.38 1.01
N ALA A 88 -33.11 -5.98 2.16
CA ALA A 88 -34.11 -6.81 2.88
C ALA A 88 -35.31 -5.97 3.32
N THR A 89 -35.12 -4.76 3.80
CA THR A 89 -36.21 -3.84 4.16
C THR A 89 -37.06 -3.47 2.95
N GLN A 90 -36.44 -3.23 1.79
CA GLN A 90 -37.18 -2.91 0.56
C GLN A 90 -38.01 -4.10 0.03
N LEU A 91 -37.46 -5.31 0.14
CA LEU A 91 -38.13 -6.52 -0.40
C LEU A 91 -39.26 -7.04 0.51
N GLN A 92 -39.15 -6.90 1.81
CA GLN A 92 -40.11 -7.48 2.78
C GLN A 92 -41.20 -6.52 3.21
N GLY A 93 -41.21 -5.28 2.72
CA GLY A 93 -42.21 -4.27 3.13
C GLY A 93 -42.22 -3.96 4.64
N ILE A 94 -41.17 -4.40 5.35
CA ILE A 94 -41.00 -4.13 6.77
C ILE A 94 -40.58 -2.67 6.89
N ASN A 95 -41.48 -1.82 7.36
CA ASN A 95 -41.16 -0.43 7.73
C ASN A 95 -40.29 -0.44 8.99
N ILE A 96 -39.02 -0.83 8.86
CA ILE A 96 -38.02 -0.40 9.82
C ILE A 96 -37.87 1.09 9.54
N GLU A 97 -38.17 1.93 10.54
CA GLU A 97 -37.94 3.38 10.43
C GLU A 97 -36.50 3.59 9.96
N MET A 98 -36.32 3.80 8.65
CA MET A 98 -35.02 4.00 7.99
C MET A 98 -34.31 5.25 8.53
N GLY A 99 -34.99 6.10 9.30
CA GLY A 99 -34.42 7.28 9.93
C GLY A 99 -33.40 6.99 11.03
N THR A 100 -33.35 5.75 11.55
CA THR A 100 -32.45 5.40 12.66
C THR A 100 -31.13 4.73 12.21
N LEU A 101 -31.01 4.29 10.96
CA LEU A 101 -29.76 3.76 10.44
C LEU A 101 -28.94 4.87 9.78
N PRO A 102 -27.91 5.41 10.43
CA PRO A 102 -27.06 6.47 9.87
C PRO A 102 -26.14 5.90 8.80
N SER A 103 -26.74 5.41 7.70
CA SER A 103 -26.03 4.68 6.65
C SER A 103 -24.97 5.53 5.92
N VAL A 104 -25.21 6.83 5.80
CA VAL A 104 -24.26 7.76 5.18
C VAL A 104 -23.14 8.09 6.17
N SER A 105 -23.47 8.41 7.41
CA SER A 105 -22.51 8.74 8.47
C SER A 105 -21.55 7.57 8.76
N ILE A 106 -22.08 6.34 8.82
CA ILE A 106 -21.24 5.15 9.02
C ILE A 106 -20.31 4.95 7.83
N ARG A 107 -20.78 5.11 6.59
CA ARG A 107 -19.92 4.99 5.39
C ARG A 107 -18.80 6.03 5.39
N MET A 108 -19.11 7.26 5.76
CA MET A 108 -18.09 8.32 5.88
C MET A 108 -17.07 8.02 6.99
N ALA A 109 -17.52 7.55 8.16
CA ALA A 109 -16.63 7.11 9.23
C ALA A 109 -15.71 5.96 8.79
N ILE A 110 -16.25 4.97 8.09
CA ILE A 110 -15.47 3.85 7.52
C ILE A 110 -14.42 4.38 6.54
N ALA A 111 -14.79 5.29 5.64
CA ALA A 111 -13.85 5.88 4.68
C ALA A 111 -12.69 6.63 5.39
N VAL A 112 -12.99 7.39 6.43
CA VAL A 112 -11.99 8.10 7.23
C VAL A 112 -11.04 7.09 7.90
N VAL A 113 -11.57 6.06 8.57
CA VAL A 113 -10.74 5.03 9.24
C VAL A 113 -9.85 4.30 8.23
N ALA A 114 -10.34 4.00 7.03
CA ALA A 114 -9.57 3.34 5.99
C ALA A 114 -8.40 4.20 5.46
N VAL A 115 -8.54 5.52 5.46
CA VAL A 115 -7.54 6.45 4.89
C VAL A 115 -6.48 6.86 5.91
N ILE A 116 -6.79 6.93 7.20
CA ILE A 116 -5.86 7.40 8.25
C ILE A 116 -4.49 6.71 8.21
N PRO A 117 -4.36 5.38 8.18
CA PRO A 117 -3.05 4.73 8.18
C PRO A 117 -2.22 5.07 6.95
N VAL A 118 -2.86 5.20 5.80
CA VAL A 118 -2.21 5.59 4.55
C VAL A 118 -1.68 7.02 4.64
N MET A 119 -2.47 7.95 5.21
CA MET A 119 -2.04 9.33 5.41
C MET A 119 -0.85 9.45 6.38
N ILE A 120 -0.78 8.61 7.41
CA ILE A 120 0.34 8.60 8.35
C ILE A 120 1.63 8.10 7.68
N VAL A 121 1.54 7.07 6.84
CA VAL A 121 2.69 6.46 6.17
C VAL A 121 3.21 7.32 5.01
N TYR A 122 2.33 8.06 4.35
CA TYR A 122 2.65 8.85 3.16
C TYR A 122 3.84 9.82 3.33
N PRO A 123 3.97 10.65 4.39
CA PRO A 123 5.09 11.57 4.55
C PRO A 123 6.45 10.89 4.66
N PHE A 124 6.49 9.67 5.22
CA PHE A 124 7.74 8.91 5.33
C PHE A 124 8.23 8.44 3.97
N ILE A 125 7.30 8.05 3.10
CA ILE A 125 7.61 7.55 1.77
C ILE A 125 7.92 8.70 0.81
N GLN A 126 7.23 9.83 0.94
CA GLN A 126 7.46 11.03 0.13
C GLN A 126 8.92 11.49 0.19
N LYS A 127 9.56 11.42 1.35
CA LYS A 127 10.99 11.75 1.52
C LYS A 127 11.91 10.88 0.65
N SER A 128 11.55 9.62 0.44
CA SER A 128 12.31 8.69 -0.40
C SER A 128 12.16 9.00 -1.89
N PHE A 129 10.98 9.48 -2.32
CA PHE A 129 10.73 9.89 -3.71
C PHE A 129 11.51 11.15 -4.08
N VAL A 130 11.48 12.18 -3.23
CA VAL A 130 12.13 13.46 -3.51
C VAL A 130 13.64 13.29 -3.67
N LYS A 131 14.29 12.48 -2.84
CA LYS A 131 15.71 12.20 -2.95
C LYS A 131 16.13 11.51 -4.26
N GLY A 132 15.23 10.67 -4.83
CA GLY A 132 15.51 9.95 -6.06
C GLY A 132 15.41 10.79 -7.33
N ILE A 133 14.53 11.81 -7.35
CA ILE A 133 14.34 12.68 -8.50
C ILE A 133 15.51 13.65 -8.70
N VAL A 134 16.10 14.11 -7.60
CA VAL A 134 17.21 15.10 -7.65
C VAL A 134 18.49 14.50 -8.24
N ILE A 135 18.74 13.20 -8.01
CA ILE A 135 19.95 12.54 -8.53
C ILE A 135 19.83 12.23 -10.03
N GLY A 136 18.62 12.07 -10.56
CA GLY A 136 18.38 11.83 -12.00
C GLY A 136 18.26 13.09 -12.85
N GLY A 137 18.10 14.27 -12.23
CA GLY A 137 17.86 15.54 -12.94
C GLY A 137 19.12 16.31 -13.37
N VAL A 138 20.31 15.87 -12.98
CA VAL A 138 21.57 16.52 -13.37
C VAL A 138 22.21 15.76 -14.54
N LYS A 139 21.52 15.71 -15.67
CA LYS A 139 22.09 15.49 -17.00
C LYS A 139 21.65 16.65 -17.88
N GLY A 140 22.34 17.77 -17.75
CA GLY A 140 22.42 18.83 -18.74
C GLY A 140 23.85 18.87 -19.23
#